data_bfcf26164869c68d3e123b8ddb5bf140
#
_entry.id   bfcf26164869c68d3e123b8ddb5bf140
#
_cell.length_a   1.000
_cell.length_b   1.000
_cell.length_c   1.000
_cell.angle_alpha   90.00
_cell.angle_beta   90.00
_cell.angle_gamma   90.00
#
_symmetry.space_group_name_H-M   'P 1'
#
loop_
_entity.id
_entity.type
_entity.pdbx_description
1 polymer ?
#
loop_
_entity_poly.entity_id
_entity_poly.type
_entity_poly.pdbx_seq_one_letter_code
_entity_poly.pdbx_strand_id
1 'polypeptide(L)'
;KLCNFDCVYCECGWNKDGLADRRFPDFEEIEKALQEKMALLASEGTKVDSITFSGNGEPTMHPDFPKVIDAVLSCRDRYFPEAKVSVLSNAFLIGKPSVAQALKRVDNPILKIDASSDELIRLINRPAGSYNLDDIVRELMQFEGDFILQTMFVRSPEFDTTLPEALSGWMDIVRRLRPREIMVYTIDRETPDKSLAKYSVEEMTAFVRPLLDEGFNIQIRG
;
A
#
# COMPACT_ATOMS: atom_id res chain seq x y z
N LYS A 1 11.50 3.78 11.37
CA LYS A 1 10.20 3.68 10.66
C LYS A 1 9.35 4.92 10.97
N LEU A 2 8.85 5.58 9.93
CA LEU A 2 7.91 6.69 10.03
C LEU A 2 6.59 6.30 9.36
N CYS A 3 5.60 5.91 10.16
CA CYS A 3 4.31 5.48 9.69
C CYS A 3 3.22 5.92 10.65
N ASN A 4 2.08 6.32 10.12
CA ASN A 4 0.88 6.60 10.90
C ASN A 4 0.04 5.32 11.18
N PHE A 5 0.52 4.15 10.72
CA PHE A 5 0.00 2.84 11.10
C PHE A 5 1.07 2.03 11.86
N ASP A 6 0.61 1.10 12.69
CA ASP A 6 1.47 0.18 13.43
C ASP A 6 0.99 -1.27 13.24
N CYS A 7 0.89 -1.67 11.96
CA CYS A 7 0.30 -2.94 11.56
C CYS A 7 0.98 -4.13 12.23
N VAL A 8 0.18 -5.08 12.72
CA VAL A 8 0.64 -6.28 13.43
C VAL A 8 1.53 -7.18 12.57
N TYR A 9 1.38 -7.11 11.25
CA TYR A 9 2.13 -7.88 10.25
C TYR A 9 3.29 -7.12 9.60
N CYS A 10 3.59 -5.88 10.04
CA CYS A 10 4.56 -5.03 9.35
C CYS A 10 6.00 -5.57 9.47
N GLU A 11 6.59 -5.96 8.36
CA GLU A 11 7.98 -6.45 8.29
C GLU A 11 9.02 -5.42 8.78
N CYS A 12 8.66 -4.12 8.76
CA CYS A 12 9.49 -3.04 9.31
C CYS A 12 9.42 -2.92 10.84
N GLY A 13 8.75 -3.83 11.53
CA GLY A 13 8.59 -3.81 12.99
C GLY A 13 7.58 -2.75 13.47
N TRP A 14 7.48 -2.62 14.78
CA TRP A 14 6.65 -1.61 15.44
C TRP A 14 7.25 -0.21 15.33
N ASN A 15 6.43 0.83 15.33
CA ASN A 15 6.91 2.22 15.37
C ASN A 15 7.78 2.52 16.60
N LYS A 16 7.48 1.88 17.75
CA LYS A 16 8.25 2.01 19.00
C LYS A 16 9.64 1.39 18.91
N ASP A 17 9.81 0.35 18.10
CA ASP A 17 11.07 -0.41 17.96
C ASP A 17 11.96 0.18 16.86
N GLY A 18 11.44 1.15 16.10
CA GLY A 18 12.17 1.83 15.03
C GLY A 18 13.36 2.59 15.59
N LEU A 19 14.57 2.15 15.20
CA LEU A 19 15.83 2.74 15.64
C LEU A 19 15.98 4.17 15.09
N ALA A 20 16.22 5.07 16.00
CA ALA A 20 16.95 6.32 15.98
C ALA A 20 16.62 7.40 14.92
N ASP A 21 16.49 7.15 13.65
CA ASP A 21 16.26 8.22 12.69
C ASP A 21 14.76 8.33 12.36
N ARG A 22 14.09 9.26 13.07
CA ARG A 22 12.66 9.58 12.88
C ARG A 22 12.46 10.82 12.01
N ARG A 23 13.48 11.16 11.23
CA ARG A 23 13.48 12.27 10.30
C ARG A 23 13.11 11.76 8.90
N PHE A 24 12.29 12.49 8.19
CA PHE A 24 12.23 12.36 6.74
C PHE A 24 13.53 12.95 6.14
N PRO A 25 14.12 12.33 5.12
CA PRO A 25 15.18 12.99 4.36
C PRO A 25 14.63 14.27 3.72
N ASP A 26 15.45 15.28 3.55
CA ASP A 26 15.04 16.50 2.87
C ASP A 26 14.86 16.23 1.35
N PHE A 27 14.02 17.03 0.70
CA PHE A 27 13.72 16.84 -0.72
C PHE A 27 15.01 16.81 -1.57
N GLU A 28 15.94 17.71 -1.31
CA GLU A 28 17.22 17.82 -2.00
C GLU A 28 18.10 16.57 -1.82
N GLU A 29 18.07 15.96 -0.66
CA GLU A 29 18.76 14.68 -0.38
C GLU A 29 18.17 13.57 -1.25
N ILE A 30 16.83 13.50 -1.33
CA ILE A 30 16.12 12.48 -2.12
C ILE A 30 16.40 12.71 -3.61
N GLU A 31 16.24 13.93 -4.11
CA GLU A 31 16.42 14.26 -5.51
C GLU A 31 17.84 13.93 -5.98
N LYS A 32 18.84 14.34 -5.22
CA LYS A 32 20.25 14.05 -5.52
C LYS A 32 20.50 12.53 -5.57
N ALA A 33 20.11 11.80 -4.53
CA ALA A 33 20.31 10.36 -4.47
C ALA A 33 19.59 9.60 -5.60
N LEU A 34 18.37 10.08 -5.95
CA LEU A 34 17.60 9.53 -7.05
C LEU A 34 18.32 9.73 -8.39
N GLN A 35 18.75 10.97 -8.69
CA GLN A 35 19.44 11.32 -9.93
C GLN A 35 20.75 10.53 -10.08
N GLU A 36 21.57 10.47 -9.03
CA GLU A 36 22.84 9.73 -9.03
C GLU A 36 22.59 8.23 -9.28
N LYS A 37 21.61 7.64 -8.59
CA LYS A 37 21.30 6.21 -8.73
C LYS A 37 20.75 5.88 -10.11
N MET A 38 19.83 6.69 -10.64
CA MET A 38 19.22 6.46 -11.96
C MET A 38 20.24 6.63 -13.09
N ALA A 39 21.10 7.65 -13.01
CA ALA A 39 22.18 7.84 -13.96
C ALA A 39 23.19 6.67 -13.94
N LEU A 40 23.54 6.17 -12.76
CA LEU A 40 24.43 5.02 -12.62
C LEU A 40 23.82 3.77 -13.28
N LEU A 41 22.59 3.41 -12.92
CA LEU A 41 21.90 2.24 -13.48
C LEU A 41 21.78 2.32 -15.01
N ALA A 42 21.47 3.52 -15.53
CA ALA A 42 21.41 3.73 -16.97
C ALA A 42 22.78 3.55 -17.64
N SER A 43 23.86 4.06 -17.02
CA SER A 43 25.23 3.90 -17.54
C SER A 43 25.71 2.45 -17.53
N GLU A 44 25.22 1.63 -16.62
CA GLU A 44 25.49 0.20 -16.52
C GLU A 44 24.63 -0.65 -17.49
N GLY A 45 23.70 -0.03 -18.21
CA GLY A 45 22.74 -0.72 -19.06
C GLY A 45 21.73 -1.59 -18.27
N THR A 46 21.55 -1.31 -17.00
CA THR A 46 20.62 -2.05 -16.14
C THR A 46 19.17 -1.80 -16.60
N LYS A 47 18.40 -2.88 -16.81
CA LYS A 47 16.98 -2.77 -17.07
C LYS A 47 16.22 -2.47 -15.77
N VAL A 48 15.40 -1.43 -15.79
CA VAL A 48 14.51 -1.06 -14.68
C VAL A 48 13.07 -1.19 -15.16
N ASP A 49 12.32 -2.11 -14.58
CA ASP A 49 10.90 -2.33 -14.92
C ASP A 49 9.96 -1.53 -14.00
N SER A 50 10.39 -1.23 -12.76
CA SER A 50 9.56 -0.50 -11.79
C SER A 50 10.42 0.34 -10.84
N ILE A 51 9.90 1.51 -10.50
CA ILE A 51 10.39 2.39 -9.44
C ILE A 51 9.31 2.43 -8.37
N THR A 52 9.59 1.85 -7.21
CA THR A 52 8.57 1.60 -6.22
C THR A 52 8.84 2.35 -4.91
N PHE A 53 7.88 3.15 -4.49
CA PHE A 53 7.83 3.70 -3.14
C PHE A 53 7.30 2.63 -2.19
N SER A 54 8.21 1.91 -1.57
CA SER A 54 7.92 0.91 -0.53
C SER A 54 9.00 1.03 0.53
N GLY A 55 8.79 1.91 1.46
CA GLY A 55 9.86 2.25 2.37
C GLY A 55 9.63 1.78 3.80
N ASN A 56 10.55 2.18 4.66
CA ASN A 56 10.46 2.00 6.09
C ASN A 56 9.47 3.00 6.70
N GLY A 57 8.20 2.90 6.30
CA GLY A 57 7.14 3.79 6.74
C GLY A 57 6.05 4.02 5.71
N GLU A 58 5.34 5.16 5.82
CA GLU A 58 4.28 5.58 4.89
C GLU A 58 4.79 6.72 4.01
N PRO A 59 4.91 6.51 2.68
CA PRO A 59 5.46 7.52 1.75
C PRO A 59 4.67 8.84 1.76
N THR A 60 3.35 8.76 1.85
CA THR A 60 2.46 9.95 1.79
C THR A 60 2.58 10.87 3.01
N MET A 61 3.26 10.43 4.07
CA MET A 61 3.58 11.27 5.23
C MET A 61 4.73 12.25 4.96
N HIS A 62 5.51 12.05 3.91
CA HIS A 62 6.60 12.98 3.58
C HIS A 62 6.02 14.37 3.28
N PRO A 63 6.52 15.45 3.92
CA PRO A 63 5.96 16.80 3.74
C PRO A 63 6.01 17.28 2.28
N ASP A 64 7.04 16.91 1.54
CA ASP A 64 7.21 17.23 0.13
C ASP A 64 6.82 16.06 -0.81
N PHE A 65 5.95 15.16 -0.38
CA PHE A 65 5.54 13.98 -1.18
C PHE A 65 5.20 14.32 -2.65
N PRO A 66 4.41 15.36 -2.97
CA PRO A 66 4.12 15.73 -4.35
C PRO A 66 5.37 16.10 -5.15
N LYS A 67 6.31 16.83 -4.55
CA LYS A 67 7.58 17.21 -5.23
C LYS A 67 8.47 15.98 -5.47
N VAL A 68 8.49 15.03 -4.52
CA VAL A 68 9.23 13.78 -4.68
C VAL A 68 8.65 12.96 -5.84
N ILE A 69 7.32 12.92 -5.98
CA ILE A 69 6.68 12.28 -7.15
C ILE A 69 7.09 12.97 -8.45
N ASP A 70 7.13 14.32 -8.49
CA ASP A 70 7.57 15.07 -9.67
C ASP A 70 9.01 14.71 -10.07
N ALA A 71 9.92 14.68 -9.10
CA ALA A 71 11.32 14.33 -9.33
C ALA A 71 11.46 12.89 -9.85
N VAL A 72 10.71 11.93 -9.27
CA VAL A 72 10.75 10.53 -9.72
C VAL A 72 10.21 10.36 -11.13
N LEU A 73 9.08 10.99 -11.47
CA LEU A 73 8.53 10.95 -12.82
C LEU A 73 9.49 11.53 -13.84
N SER A 74 10.10 12.69 -13.53
CA SER A 74 11.11 13.32 -14.39
C SER A 74 12.35 12.45 -14.59
N CYS A 75 12.85 11.83 -13.53
CA CYS A 75 13.97 10.90 -13.62
C CYS A 75 13.62 9.65 -14.42
N ARG A 76 12.42 9.06 -14.18
CA ARG A 76 11.93 7.91 -14.92
C ARG A 76 11.89 8.23 -16.42
N ASP A 77 11.26 9.34 -16.81
CA ASP A 77 11.10 9.73 -18.21
C ASP A 77 12.45 9.96 -18.90
N ARG A 78 13.44 10.45 -18.15
CA ARG A 78 14.80 10.69 -18.67
C ARG A 78 15.63 9.43 -18.85
N TYR A 79 15.57 8.51 -17.89
CA TYR A 79 16.51 7.37 -17.83
C TYR A 79 15.87 6.04 -18.15
N PHE A 80 14.58 5.84 -17.79
CA PHE A 80 13.86 4.57 -17.93
C PHE A 80 12.39 4.82 -18.31
N PRO A 81 12.11 5.35 -19.51
CA PRO A 81 10.75 5.80 -19.87
C PRO A 81 9.70 4.69 -19.87
N GLU A 82 10.12 3.42 -19.98
CA GLU A 82 9.21 2.28 -19.93
C GLU A 82 8.94 1.77 -18.50
N ALA A 83 9.73 2.23 -17.51
CA ALA A 83 9.57 1.80 -16.13
C ALA A 83 8.27 2.35 -15.52
N LYS A 84 7.62 1.52 -14.71
CA LYS A 84 6.39 1.91 -14.00
C LYS A 84 6.71 2.50 -12.64
N VAL A 85 6.07 3.61 -12.30
CA VAL A 85 6.16 4.21 -10.96
C VAL A 85 5.01 3.69 -10.12
N SER A 86 5.36 3.04 -9.00
CA SER A 86 4.41 2.44 -8.07
C SER A 86 4.53 3.07 -6.69
N VAL A 87 3.41 3.35 -6.03
CA VAL A 87 3.39 3.85 -4.64
C VAL A 87 2.52 2.94 -3.79
N LEU A 88 3.14 2.30 -2.78
CA LEU A 88 2.40 1.55 -1.77
C LEU A 88 2.04 2.50 -0.62
N SER A 89 0.74 2.67 -0.35
CA SER A 89 0.25 3.55 0.70
C SER A 89 -0.86 2.88 1.50
N ASN A 90 -0.89 3.17 2.81
CA ASN A 90 -1.97 2.77 3.69
C ASN A 90 -3.26 3.59 3.49
N ALA A 91 -3.27 4.48 2.50
CA ALA A 91 -4.40 5.31 2.10
C ALA A 91 -4.92 6.32 3.16
N PHE A 92 -4.32 6.41 4.34
CA PHE A 92 -4.83 7.27 5.41
C PHE A 92 -4.85 8.77 5.05
N LEU A 93 -3.91 9.22 4.21
CA LEU A 93 -3.77 10.63 3.85
C LEU A 93 -4.37 11.01 2.49
N ILE A 94 -5.12 10.12 1.84
CA ILE A 94 -5.69 10.37 0.50
C ILE A 94 -6.76 11.47 0.50
N GLY A 95 -7.36 11.80 1.63
CA GLY A 95 -8.25 12.96 1.77
C GLY A 95 -7.52 14.32 1.64
N LYS A 96 -6.18 14.33 1.67
CA LYS A 96 -5.41 15.54 1.35
C LYS A 96 -5.33 15.71 -0.19
N PRO A 97 -5.86 16.81 -0.76
CA PRO A 97 -5.90 16.98 -2.22
C PRO A 97 -4.52 16.87 -2.89
N SER A 98 -3.46 17.38 -2.27
CA SER A 98 -2.09 17.30 -2.80
C SER A 98 -1.57 15.85 -2.87
N VAL A 99 -1.92 15.02 -1.88
CA VAL A 99 -1.55 13.60 -1.86
C VAL A 99 -2.32 12.82 -2.93
N ALA A 100 -3.65 13.00 -2.99
CA ALA A 100 -4.48 12.34 -3.98
C ALA A 100 -4.06 12.69 -5.41
N GLN A 101 -3.81 13.97 -5.69
CA GLN A 101 -3.34 14.43 -7.01
C GLN A 101 -1.97 13.85 -7.37
N ALA A 102 -1.05 13.72 -6.41
CA ALA A 102 0.25 13.10 -6.64
C ALA A 102 0.11 11.61 -6.95
N LEU A 103 -0.73 10.88 -6.20
CA LEU A 103 -1.01 9.47 -6.43
C LEU A 103 -1.68 9.18 -7.77
N LYS A 104 -2.56 10.06 -8.27
CA LYS A 104 -3.19 9.93 -9.59
C LYS A 104 -2.23 10.08 -10.76
N ARG A 105 -1.01 10.55 -10.56
CA ARG A 105 -0.01 10.73 -11.62
C ARG A 105 0.96 9.57 -11.77
N VAL A 106 1.02 8.68 -10.79
CA VAL A 106 1.86 7.49 -10.88
C VAL A 106 1.15 6.36 -11.63
N ASP A 107 1.91 5.44 -12.21
CA ASP A 107 1.34 4.33 -12.97
C ASP A 107 0.54 3.38 -12.07
N ASN A 108 1.03 3.10 -10.86
CA ASN A 108 0.41 2.16 -9.94
C ASN A 108 0.24 2.77 -8.54
N PRO A 109 -0.84 3.50 -8.28
CA PRO A 109 -1.24 3.81 -6.91
C PRO A 109 -1.79 2.54 -6.26
N ILE A 110 -1.03 1.96 -5.32
CA ILE A 110 -1.38 0.73 -4.61
C ILE A 110 -1.86 1.15 -3.22
N LEU A 111 -3.17 1.08 -3.02
CA LEU A 111 -3.84 1.65 -1.86
C LEU A 111 -4.46 0.54 -1.02
N LYS A 112 -4.27 0.60 0.30
CA LYS A 112 -4.55 -0.53 1.18
C LYS A 112 -5.87 -0.39 1.93
N ILE A 113 -6.65 -1.49 1.93
CA ILE A 113 -7.76 -1.75 2.87
C ILE A 113 -7.69 -3.23 3.28
N ASP A 114 -7.39 -3.50 4.54
CA ASP A 114 -7.18 -4.87 5.04
C ASP A 114 -8.42 -5.48 5.70
N ALA A 115 -9.45 -4.70 5.99
CA ALA A 115 -10.66 -5.18 6.65
C ALA A 115 -11.87 -4.31 6.35
N SER A 116 -13.06 -4.81 6.70
CA SER A 116 -14.35 -4.20 6.39
C SER A 116 -14.94 -3.35 7.53
N SER A 117 -14.24 -3.20 8.64
CA SER A 117 -14.71 -2.40 9.78
C SER A 117 -13.58 -1.66 10.48
N ASP A 118 -13.92 -0.53 11.10
CA ASP A 118 -13.00 0.25 11.92
C ASP A 118 -12.40 -0.57 13.07
N GLU A 119 -13.17 -1.49 13.63
CA GLU A 119 -12.73 -2.35 14.73
C GLU A 119 -11.61 -3.27 14.26
N LEU A 120 -11.81 -3.99 13.16
CA LEU A 120 -10.78 -4.86 12.57
C LEU A 120 -9.56 -4.06 12.13
N ILE A 121 -9.73 -2.90 11.51
CA ILE A 121 -8.62 -2.02 11.14
C ILE A 121 -7.80 -1.59 12.37
N ARG A 122 -8.45 -1.28 13.49
CA ARG A 122 -7.74 -0.95 14.75
C ARG A 122 -6.97 -2.13 15.32
N LEU A 123 -7.49 -3.35 15.20
CA LEU A 123 -6.77 -4.55 15.64
C LEU A 123 -5.56 -4.85 14.75
N ILE A 124 -5.72 -4.75 13.45
CA ILE A 124 -4.73 -5.20 12.46
C ILE A 124 -3.72 -4.10 12.10
N ASN A 125 -4.22 -2.91 11.77
CA ASN A 125 -3.39 -1.82 11.22
C ASN A 125 -3.00 -0.78 12.27
N ARG A 126 -3.71 -0.67 13.37
CA ARG A 126 -3.44 0.22 14.51
C ARG A 126 -3.14 1.66 14.07
N PRO A 127 -4.06 2.34 13.38
CA PRO A 127 -3.86 3.70 12.92
C PRO A 127 -3.64 4.65 14.09
N ALA A 128 -2.70 5.60 13.92
CA ALA A 128 -2.47 6.67 14.88
C ALA A 128 -3.56 7.74 14.73
N GLY A 129 -4.34 7.95 15.79
CA GLY A 129 -5.42 8.93 15.80
C GLY A 129 -6.76 8.39 15.30
N SER A 130 -7.62 9.31 14.89
CA SER A 130 -8.97 9.00 14.42
C SER A 130 -8.91 8.38 13.02
N TYR A 131 -9.44 7.18 12.87
CA TYR A 131 -9.61 6.48 11.59
C TYR A 131 -11.09 6.16 11.39
N ASN A 132 -11.59 6.39 10.20
CA ASN A 132 -12.93 6.02 9.78
C ASN A 132 -12.86 5.39 8.38
N LEU A 133 -13.26 4.15 8.27
CA LEU A 133 -13.18 3.38 7.03
C LEU A 133 -14.10 3.95 5.94
N ASP A 134 -15.30 4.39 6.30
CA ASP A 134 -16.24 4.97 5.33
C ASP A 134 -15.69 6.26 4.71
N ASP A 135 -14.97 7.07 5.48
CA ASP A 135 -14.29 8.26 4.97
C ASP A 135 -13.20 7.87 3.97
N ILE A 136 -12.36 6.87 4.30
CA ILE A 136 -11.33 6.37 3.39
C ILE A 136 -11.96 5.81 2.10
N VAL A 137 -13.00 5.00 2.22
CA VAL A 137 -13.71 4.46 1.05
C VAL A 137 -14.29 5.58 0.18
N ARG A 138 -14.88 6.62 0.80
CA ARG A 138 -15.39 7.78 0.07
C ARG A 138 -14.28 8.52 -0.67
N GLU A 139 -13.13 8.73 -0.02
CA GLU A 139 -11.99 9.38 -0.65
C GLU A 139 -11.36 8.54 -1.76
N LEU A 140 -11.37 7.20 -1.66
CA LEU A 140 -10.93 6.31 -2.72
C LEU A 140 -11.80 6.40 -3.98
N MET A 141 -13.09 6.73 -3.85
CA MET A 141 -13.97 6.87 -5.02
C MET A 141 -13.52 7.96 -6.00
N GLN A 142 -12.77 8.98 -5.55
CA GLN A 142 -12.20 9.99 -6.43
C GLN A 142 -11.20 9.46 -7.46
N PHE A 143 -10.69 8.23 -7.27
CA PHE A 143 -9.80 7.56 -8.23
C PHE A 143 -10.57 6.85 -9.35
N GLU A 144 -11.89 6.76 -9.28
CA GLU A 144 -12.77 6.18 -10.32
C GLU A 144 -12.34 4.75 -10.73
N GLY A 145 -11.81 3.99 -9.78
CA GLY A 145 -11.28 2.64 -9.99
C GLY A 145 -9.84 2.59 -10.53
N ASP A 146 -9.25 3.72 -10.93
CA ASP A 146 -7.87 3.74 -11.45
C ASP A 146 -6.82 3.68 -10.33
N PHE A 147 -6.85 2.60 -9.60
CA PHE A 147 -5.86 2.23 -8.58
C PHE A 147 -5.84 0.71 -8.38
N ILE A 148 -4.83 0.24 -7.68
CA ILE A 148 -4.71 -1.15 -7.25
C ILE A 148 -5.08 -1.21 -5.78
N LEU A 149 -6.10 -2.01 -5.44
CA LEU A 149 -6.44 -2.28 -4.05
C LEU A 149 -5.54 -3.38 -3.51
N GLN A 150 -4.85 -3.09 -2.41
CA GLN A 150 -4.02 -4.09 -1.73
C GLN A 150 -4.68 -4.53 -0.42
N THR A 151 -4.74 -5.83 -0.16
CA THR A 151 -5.37 -6.40 1.03
C THR A 151 -4.54 -7.55 1.59
N MET A 152 -4.23 -7.50 2.89
CA MET A 152 -3.61 -8.58 3.64
C MET A 152 -4.69 -9.46 4.28
N PHE A 153 -4.74 -10.75 3.93
CA PHE A 153 -5.53 -11.72 4.67
C PHE A 153 -4.68 -12.40 5.75
N VAL A 154 -5.12 -12.27 6.97
CA VAL A 154 -4.38 -12.73 8.15
C VAL A 154 -5.34 -13.04 9.30
N ARG A 155 -4.96 -13.97 10.16
CA ARG A 155 -5.69 -14.32 11.38
C ARG A 155 -4.77 -14.41 12.58
N SER A 156 -5.35 -14.25 13.75
CA SER A 156 -4.73 -14.47 15.06
C SER A 156 -5.76 -15.06 16.03
N PRO A 157 -5.41 -15.37 17.28
CA PRO A 157 -6.41 -15.73 18.30
C PRO A 157 -7.43 -14.61 18.59
N GLU A 158 -7.12 -13.36 18.27
CA GLU A 158 -7.96 -12.19 18.58
C GLU A 158 -8.85 -11.75 17.42
N PHE A 159 -8.46 -12.05 16.18
CA PHE A 159 -9.19 -11.64 14.98
C PHE A 159 -8.93 -12.57 13.80
N ASP A 160 -9.84 -12.51 12.83
CA ASP A 160 -9.72 -13.18 11.54
C ASP A 160 -10.36 -12.30 10.46
N THR A 161 -9.56 -11.90 9.47
CA THR A 161 -10.01 -11.01 8.37
C THR A 161 -10.92 -11.70 7.37
N THR A 162 -11.05 -13.02 7.45
CA THR A 162 -11.79 -13.85 6.49
C THR A 162 -13.03 -14.52 7.07
N LEU A 163 -13.43 -14.15 8.29
CA LEU A 163 -14.73 -14.56 8.79
C LEU A 163 -15.84 -14.12 7.83
N PRO A 164 -16.92 -14.89 7.67
CA PRO A 164 -17.94 -14.65 6.62
C PRO A 164 -18.46 -13.21 6.57
N GLU A 165 -18.72 -12.60 7.72
CA GLU A 165 -19.20 -11.22 7.81
C GLU A 165 -18.11 -10.21 7.38
N ALA A 166 -16.89 -10.39 7.90
CA ALA A 166 -15.76 -9.52 7.55
C ALA A 166 -15.43 -9.61 6.06
N LEU A 167 -15.39 -10.82 5.52
CA LEU A 167 -15.11 -11.06 4.11
C LEU A 167 -16.22 -10.50 3.20
N SER A 168 -17.49 -10.70 3.56
CA SER A 168 -18.63 -10.14 2.82
C SER A 168 -18.56 -8.60 2.79
N GLY A 169 -18.35 -7.97 3.94
CA GLY A 169 -18.21 -6.51 4.01
C GLY A 169 -17.03 -5.97 3.19
N TRP A 170 -15.89 -6.69 3.17
CA TRP A 170 -14.77 -6.32 2.32
C TRP A 170 -15.10 -6.45 0.83
N MET A 171 -15.79 -7.52 0.42
CA MET A 171 -16.24 -7.68 -0.96
C MET A 171 -17.20 -6.56 -1.38
N ASP A 172 -18.06 -6.08 -0.49
CA ASP A 172 -18.99 -4.97 -0.78
C ASP A 172 -18.22 -3.65 -0.97
N ILE A 173 -17.13 -3.42 -0.21
CA ILE A 173 -16.21 -2.31 -0.44
C ILE A 173 -15.56 -2.42 -1.82
N VAL A 174 -15.06 -3.61 -2.19
CA VAL A 174 -14.47 -3.86 -3.52
C VAL A 174 -15.46 -3.56 -4.64
N ARG A 175 -16.70 -4.05 -4.54
CA ARG A 175 -17.76 -3.81 -5.54
C ARG A 175 -18.09 -2.33 -5.69
N ARG A 176 -18.09 -1.59 -4.58
CA ARG A 176 -18.31 -0.13 -4.57
C ARG A 176 -17.15 0.64 -5.20
N LEU A 177 -15.91 0.27 -4.90
CA LEU A 177 -14.71 0.97 -5.37
C LEU A 177 -14.33 0.60 -6.81
N ARG A 178 -14.59 -0.65 -7.24
CA ARG A 178 -14.25 -1.20 -8.56
C ARG A 178 -12.78 -0.92 -8.97
N PRO A 179 -11.79 -1.28 -8.13
CA PRO A 179 -10.40 -1.06 -8.47
C PRO A 179 -10.04 -1.82 -9.76
N ARG A 180 -9.12 -1.28 -10.56
CA ARG A 180 -8.67 -1.93 -11.82
C ARG A 180 -7.95 -3.25 -11.58
N GLU A 181 -7.39 -3.42 -10.38
CA GLU A 181 -6.71 -4.64 -9.94
C GLU A 181 -6.81 -4.75 -8.42
N ILE A 182 -6.81 -5.97 -7.93
CA ILE A 182 -6.77 -6.29 -6.50
C ILE A 182 -5.56 -7.17 -6.25
N MET A 183 -4.74 -6.81 -5.27
CA MET A 183 -3.64 -7.62 -4.76
C MET A 183 -4.02 -8.20 -3.41
N VAL A 184 -4.30 -9.49 -3.36
CA VAL A 184 -4.52 -10.23 -2.12
C VAL A 184 -3.25 -10.99 -1.76
N TYR A 185 -2.80 -10.84 -0.53
CA TYR A 185 -1.60 -11.50 -0.05
C TYR A 185 -1.72 -11.87 1.44
N THR A 186 -0.80 -12.70 1.90
CA THR A 186 -0.69 -13.09 3.30
C THR A 186 0.73 -12.87 3.79
N ILE A 187 1.02 -13.28 5.03
CA ILE A 187 2.35 -13.14 5.63
C ILE A 187 3.36 -14.01 4.87
N ASP A 188 4.46 -13.42 4.42
CA ASP A 188 5.56 -14.12 3.77
C ASP A 188 6.84 -14.12 4.63
N ARG A 189 7.05 -13.07 5.43
CA ARG A 189 8.22 -12.89 6.27
C ARG A 189 7.86 -12.82 7.74
N GLU A 190 8.88 -12.75 8.59
CA GLU A 190 8.70 -12.56 10.03
C GLU A 190 7.97 -11.25 10.35
N THR A 191 7.01 -11.34 11.25
CA THR A 191 6.17 -10.23 11.69
C THR A 191 6.44 -9.91 13.17
N PRO A 192 6.16 -8.67 13.61
CA PRO A 192 6.30 -8.29 15.02
C PRO A 192 5.40 -9.11 15.93
N ASP A 193 4.18 -9.40 15.50
CA ASP A 193 3.25 -10.28 16.20
C ASP A 193 3.46 -11.72 15.73
N LYS A 194 3.93 -12.57 16.64
CA LYS A 194 4.21 -13.98 16.37
C LYS A 194 2.98 -14.89 16.47
N SER A 195 1.82 -14.35 16.91
CA SER A 195 0.57 -15.09 16.97
C SER A 195 -0.16 -15.16 15.64
N LEU A 196 0.30 -14.41 14.64
CA LEU A 196 -0.33 -14.34 13.33
C LEU A 196 -0.16 -15.66 12.57
N ALA A 197 -1.23 -16.08 11.90
CA ALA A 197 -1.23 -17.22 11.00
C ALA A 197 -1.61 -16.78 9.58
N LYS A 198 -0.90 -17.35 8.61
CA LYS A 198 -1.13 -17.11 7.19
C LYS A 198 -2.20 -18.01 6.60
N TYR A 199 -2.66 -17.65 5.42
CA TYR A 199 -3.50 -18.48 4.57
C TYR A 199 -2.71 -19.03 3.39
N SER A 200 -3.12 -20.18 2.87
CA SER A 200 -2.58 -20.69 1.60
C SER A 200 -3.17 -19.92 0.40
N VAL A 201 -2.53 -20.05 -0.74
CA VAL A 201 -3.04 -19.48 -2.00
C VAL A 201 -4.40 -20.07 -2.35
N GLU A 202 -4.61 -21.37 -2.08
CA GLU A 202 -5.87 -22.07 -2.31
C GLU A 202 -7.00 -21.53 -1.43
N GLU A 203 -6.74 -21.33 -0.12
CA GLU A 203 -7.70 -20.71 0.79
C GLU A 203 -8.06 -19.30 0.34
N MET A 204 -7.07 -18.46 0.05
CA MET A 204 -7.30 -17.10 -0.42
C MET A 204 -8.06 -17.07 -1.75
N THR A 205 -7.76 -18.01 -2.66
CA THR A 205 -8.50 -18.15 -3.92
C THR A 205 -9.97 -18.49 -3.68
N ALA A 206 -10.24 -19.38 -2.72
CA ALA A 206 -11.61 -19.72 -2.35
C ALA A 206 -12.36 -18.51 -1.75
N PHE A 207 -11.69 -17.71 -0.91
CA PHE A 207 -12.29 -16.51 -0.32
C PHE A 207 -12.70 -15.48 -1.37
N VAL A 208 -11.88 -15.25 -2.38
CA VAL A 208 -12.15 -14.24 -3.41
C VAL A 208 -12.89 -14.76 -4.63
N ARG A 209 -13.26 -16.05 -4.64
CA ARG A 209 -13.96 -16.69 -5.76
C ARG A 209 -15.16 -15.89 -6.26
N PRO A 210 -16.07 -15.37 -5.40
CA PRO A 210 -17.20 -14.59 -5.87
C PRO A 210 -16.79 -13.37 -6.71
N LEU A 211 -15.73 -12.66 -6.30
CA LEU A 211 -15.23 -11.51 -7.06
C LEU A 211 -14.55 -11.92 -8.37
N LEU A 212 -13.85 -13.06 -8.40
CA LEU A 212 -13.29 -13.62 -9.64
C LEU A 212 -14.41 -13.97 -10.64
N ASP A 213 -15.48 -14.58 -10.17
CA ASP A 213 -16.66 -14.94 -10.99
C ASP A 213 -17.42 -13.69 -11.48
N GLU A 214 -17.35 -12.58 -10.76
CA GLU A 214 -17.85 -11.25 -11.16
C GLU A 214 -16.91 -10.53 -12.15
N GLY A 215 -15.73 -11.09 -12.46
CA GLY A 215 -14.78 -10.57 -13.45
C GLY A 215 -13.76 -9.56 -12.91
N PHE A 216 -13.56 -9.47 -11.58
CA PHE A 216 -12.49 -8.66 -11.01
C PHE A 216 -11.11 -9.26 -11.32
N ASN A 217 -10.15 -8.39 -11.65
CA ASN A 217 -8.75 -8.79 -11.83
C ASN A 217 -8.06 -8.91 -10.46
N ILE A 218 -7.78 -10.13 -10.02
CA ILE A 218 -7.24 -10.39 -8.68
C ILE A 218 -5.92 -11.17 -8.79
N GLN A 219 -4.84 -10.58 -8.26
CA GLN A 219 -3.57 -11.27 -8.04
C GLN A 219 -3.52 -11.80 -6.61
N ILE A 220 -3.16 -13.07 -6.45
CA ILE A 220 -3.07 -13.73 -5.14
C ILE A 220 -1.61 -14.15 -4.94
N ARG A 221 -1.05 -13.79 -3.78
CA ARG A 221 0.34 -14.08 -3.40
C ARG A 221 0.38 -14.66 -1.98
N GLY A 222 1.10 -15.76 -1.79
CA GLY A 222 1.30 -16.42 -0.51
C GLY A 222 2.75 -16.71 -0.23
#